data_d82bca2bbe21faba409f1bace227b990
#
_entry.id   d82bca2bbe21faba409f1bace227b990
#
_cell.length_a   1.000
_cell.length_b   1.000
_cell.length_c   1.000
_cell.angle_alpha   90.00
_cell.angle_beta   90.00
_cell.angle_gamma   90.00
#
_symmetry.space_group_name_H-M   'P 1'
#
loop_
_entity.id
_entity.type
_entity.pdbx_description
1 polymer ?
#
loop_
_entity_poly.entity_id
_entity_poly.type
_entity_poly.pdbx_seq_one_letter_code
_entity_poly.pdbx_strand_id
1 'polypeptide(L)'
;MSIELYNDGRHICVSFSDLVTGDAVQANQFLIIDHEHAALIDPGGELTYTRLFMGVSHYVSVKGLDYVVASHQDPDIVASINRWLVGTQCKVVVPELWQRFIPHFTRTDKLSGRLITIPDQGGHLALGKVRLMALPAHFLHAEGNFQFYDPISKILFSGDMGANLGAGDLDTPFKRFEDAIPAMEGFHRRYMNSNKVCRFWANMVKDLDVESMVPQHGRPFRGKKMVRQFLEWISGLECGIDLMTQQNYRLPNL
;
A
#
# COMPACT_ATOMS: atom_id res chain seq x y z
N MET A 1 7.72 4.47 -14.41
CA MET A 1 8.91 3.59 -14.46
C MET A 1 8.60 2.32 -13.69
N SER A 2 9.19 1.14 -14.05
CA SER A 2 9.03 -0.11 -13.27
C SER A 2 10.37 -0.57 -12.74
N ILE A 3 10.38 -1.13 -11.52
CA ILE A 3 11.58 -1.60 -10.83
C ILE A 3 11.29 -2.97 -10.25
N GLU A 4 12.13 -3.94 -10.54
CA GLU A 4 12.05 -5.24 -9.88
C GLU A 4 12.64 -5.12 -8.46
N LEU A 5 11.79 -5.30 -7.46
CA LEU A 5 12.17 -5.29 -6.06
C LEU A 5 12.76 -6.65 -5.63
N TYR A 6 12.27 -7.72 -6.25
CA TYR A 6 12.68 -9.10 -6.04
C TYR A 6 12.43 -9.94 -7.29
N ASN A 7 13.35 -10.83 -7.62
CA ASN A 7 13.17 -11.79 -8.73
C ASN A 7 14.06 -13.02 -8.52
N ASP A 8 13.46 -14.20 -8.37
CA ASP A 8 14.15 -15.49 -8.31
C ASP A 8 13.88 -16.38 -9.55
N GLY A 9 13.24 -15.80 -10.59
CA GLY A 9 12.85 -16.47 -11.82
C GLY A 9 11.48 -17.15 -11.77
N ARG A 10 10.85 -17.27 -10.59
CA ARG A 10 9.50 -17.84 -10.39
C ARG A 10 8.60 -16.94 -9.58
N HIS A 11 9.19 -16.22 -8.66
CA HIS A 11 8.53 -15.23 -7.85
C HIS A 11 9.13 -13.85 -8.12
N ILE A 12 8.29 -12.87 -8.47
CA ILE A 12 8.74 -11.54 -8.89
C ILE A 12 7.88 -10.50 -8.18
N CYS A 13 8.54 -9.50 -7.58
CA CYS A 13 7.87 -8.32 -7.05
C CYS A 13 8.35 -7.10 -7.83
N VAL A 14 7.41 -6.37 -8.42
CA VAL A 14 7.68 -5.16 -9.22
C VAL A 14 6.98 -3.97 -8.59
N SER A 15 7.65 -2.85 -8.52
CA SER A 15 7.01 -1.57 -8.23
C SER A 15 6.89 -0.72 -9.49
N PHE A 16 5.81 0.03 -9.58
CA PHE A 16 5.57 1.06 -10.59
C PHE A 16 5.50 2.41 -9.90
N SER A 17 6.24 3.38 -10.42
CA SER A 17 6.32 4.72 -9.88
C SER A 17 6.32 5.75 -10.99
N ASP A 18 6.15 7.02 -10.62
CA ASP A 18 6.20 8.14 -11.56
C ASP A 18 5.18 8.00 -12.71
N LEU A 19 3.98 7.52 -12.35
CA LEU A 19 2.91 7.30 -13.32
C LEU A 19 1.98 8.51 -13.48
N VAL A 20 1.95 9.41 -12.50
CA VAL A 20 1.12 10.61 -12.53
C VAL A 20 1.90 11.76 -13.16
N THR A 21 1.21 12.55 -13.99
CA THR A 21 1.76 13.79 -14.59
C THR A 21 1.10 15.01 -13.96
N GLY A 22 1.86 16.10 -13.78
CA GLY A 22 1.40 17.34 -13.13
C GLY A 22 1.57 17.29 -11.61
N ASP A 23 0.78 18.08 -10.90
CA ASP A 23 0.95 18.36 -9.46
C ASP A 23 0.20 17.37 -8.54
N ALA A 24 -0.44 16.36 -9.11
CA ALA A 24 -1.16 15.36 -8.30
C ALA A 24 -0.18 14.43 -7.58
N VAL A 25 -0.63 13.88 -6.46
CA VAL A 25 0.19 13.00 -5.62
C VAL A 25 0.65 11.78 -6.39
N GLN A 26 1.95 11.47 -6.31
CA GLN A 26 2.53 10.25 -6.83
C GLN A 26 2.32 9.10 -5.85
N ALA A 27 1.86 7.98 -6.35
CA ALA A 27 1.74 6.75 -5.57
C ALA A 27 2.46 5.61 -6.28
N ASN A 28 3.00 4.69 -5.50
CA ASN A 28 3.62 3.47 -5.98
C ASN A 28 2.57 2.35 -6.04
N GLN A 29 2.58 1.58 -7.12
CA GLN A 29 1.75 0.40 -7.27
C GLN A 29 2.64 -0.83 -7.35
N PHE A 30 2.15 -1.99 -6.89
CA PHE A 30 3.00 -3.16 -6.78
C PHE A 30 2.36 -4.37 -7.45
N LEU A 31 3.14 -5.04 -8.30
CA LEU A 31 2.76 -6.31 -8.91
C LEU A 31 3.56 -7.43 -8.28
N ILE A 32 2.86 -8.44 -7.76
CA ILE A 32 3.47 -9.67 -7.27
C ILE A 32 3.06 -10.78 -8.23
N ILE A 33 4.04 -11.51 -8.72
CA ILE A 33 3.87 -12.65 -9.60
C ILE A 33 4.42 -13.87 -8.90
N ASP A 34 3.65 -14.93 -8.81
CA ASP A 34 4.12 -16.23 -8.37
C ASP A 34 3.75 -17.29 -9.43
N HIS A 35 4.74 -17.74 -10.20
CA HIS A 35 4.58 -18.62 -11.35
C HIS A 35 3.67 -17.97 -12.42
N GLU A 36 2.46 -18.50 -12.63
CA GLU A 36 1.48 -18.00 -13.62
C GLU A 36 0.41 -17.09 -13.00
N HIS A 37 0.49 -16.83 -11.69
CA HIS A 37 -0.47 -16.07 -10.92
C HIS A 37 0.03 -14.67 -10.61
N ALA A 38 -0.84 -13.69 -10.64
CA ALA A 38 -0.46 -12.30 -10.39
C ALA A 38 -1.49 -11.54 -9.55
N ALA A 39 -0.97 -10.69 -8.65
CA ALA A 39 -1.75 -9.76 -7.86
C ALA A 39 -1.19 -8.34 -8.00
N LEU A 40 -2.03 -7.38 -8.31
CA LEU A 40 -1.72 -5.95 -8.32
C LEU A 40 -2.20 -5.34 -7.01
N ILE A 41 -1.29 -4.87 -6.18
CA ILE A 41 -1.58 -4.17 -4.93
C ILE A 41 -1.65 -2.68 -5.24
N ASP A 42 -2.72 -2.04 -4.75
CA ASP A 42 -3.03 -0.62 -4.87
C ASP A 42 -3.07 -0.17 -6.34
N PRO A 43 -4.17 -0.47 -7.05
CA PRO A 43 -4.27 -0.32 -8.50
C PRO A 43 -4.19 1.13 -8.99
N GLY A 44 -4.11 2.09 -8.07
CA GLY A 44 -3.97 3.49 -8.39
C GLY A 44 -5.27 4.22 -8.73
N GLY A 45 -5.14 5.53 -8.92
CA GLY A 45 -6.23 6.40 -9.37
C GLY A 45 -6.41 6.41 -10.89
N GLU A 46 -7.34 7.24 -11.36
CA GLU A 46 -7.61 7.40 -12.79
C GLU A 46 -6.39 7.90 -13.58
N LEU A 47 -5.55 8.74 -12.97
CA LEU A 47 -4.36 9.31 -13.61
C LEU A 47 -3.28 8.26 -13.88
N THR A 48 -3.25 7.17 -13.13
CA THR A 48 -2.23 6.13 -13.22
C THR A 48 -2.62 4.98 -14.13
N TYR A 49 -3.93 4.69 -14.28
CA TYR A 49 -4.42 3.46 -14.88
C TYR A 49 -3.77 3.09 -16.22
N THR A 50 -3.75 4.01 -17.19
CA THR A 50 -3.28 3.66 -18.54
C THR A 50 -1.81 3.27 -18.55
N ARG A 51 -0.97 4.03 -17.85
CA ARG A 51 0.48 3.74 -17.76
C ARG A 51 0.73 2.48 -16.95
N LEU A 52 -0.01 2.29 -15.85
CA LEU A 52 0.09 1.10 -15.01
C LEU A 52 -0.35 -0.15 -15.79
N PHE A 53 -1.47 -0.07 -16.52
CA PHE A 53 -1.94 -1.17 -17.36
C PHE A 53 -0.90 -1.60 -18.41
N MET A 54 -0.28 -0.63 -19.07
CA MET A 54 0.81 -0.90 -20.00
C MET A 54 2.02 -1.52 -19.28
N GLY A 55 2.41 -0.98 -18.11
CA GLY A 55 3.51 -1.51 -17.32
C GLY A 55 3.27 -2.96 -16.87
N VAL A 56 2.10 -3.26 -16.33
CA VAL A 56 1.68 -4.62 -15.92
C VAL A 56 1.71 -5.59 -17.11
N SER A 57 1.27 -5.13 -18.30
CA SER A 57 1.22 -5.95 -19.52
C SER A 57 2.59 -6.41 -20.02
N HIS A 58 3.69 -5.78 -19.58
CA HIS A 58 5.05 -6.24 -19.89
C HIS A 58 5.48 -7.47 -19.07
N TYR A 59 4.86 -7.66 -17.89
CA TYR A 59 5.21 -8.75 -16.98
C TYR A 59 4.24 -9.91 -17.06
N VAL A 60 2.95 -9.63 -17.18
CA VAL A 60 1.89 -10.65 -17.23
C VAL A 60 0.87 -10.32 -18.31
N SER A 61 0.30 -11.36 -18.92
CA SER A 61 -0.91 -11.17 -19.70
C SER A 61 -2.00 -10.58 -18.79
N VAL A 62 -2.68 -9.56 -19.25
CA VAL A 62 -3.78 -8.94 -18.50
C VAL A 62 -4.88 -9.94 -18.13
N LYS A 63 -5.01 -11.04 -18.92
CA LYS A 63 -5.90 -12.16 -18.59
C LYS A 63 -5.38 -13.04 -17.45
N GLY A 64 -4.08 -12.99 -17.14
CA GLY A 64 -3.43 -13.71 -16.07
C GLY A 64 -3.37 -12.95 -14.74
N LEU A 65 -4.01 -11.77 -14.65
CA LEU A 65 -4.13 -11.04 -13.39
C LEU A 65 -5.27 -11.65 -12.56
N ASP A 66 -4.92 -12.31 -11.46
CA ASP A 66 -5.91 -12.95 -10.58
C ASP A 66 -6.59 -11.93 -9.67
N TYR A 67 -5.80 -11.02 -9.11
CA TYR A 67 -6.28 -10.08 -8.09
C TYR A 67 -5.85 -8.64 -8.35
N VAL A 68 -6.76 -7.75 -8.05
CA VAL A 68 -6.51 -6.33 -7.78
C VAL A 68 -6.86 -6.10 -6.32
N VAL A 69 -5.88 -5.68 -5.55
CA VAL A 69 -5.96 -5.61 -4.08
C VAL A 69 -5.87 -4.16 -3.64
N ALA A 70 -6.84 -3.68 -2.89
CA ALA A 70 -6.80 -2.34 -2.31
C ALA A 70 -6.49 -2.41 -0.82
N SER A 71 -5.46 -1.69 -0.39
CA SER A 71 -5.06 -1.60 1.02
C SER A 71 -6.05 -0.76 1.84
N HIS A 72 -6.55 0.33 1.27
CA HIS A 72 -7.53 1.23 1.88
C HIS A 72 -8.31 2.01 0.78
N GLN A 73 -9.12 2.98 1.16
CA GLN A 73 -10.15 3.58 0.30
C GLN A 73 -9.75 4.87 -0.42
N ASP A 74 -8.53 5.34 -0.31
CA ASP A 74 -8.15 6.62 -0.88
C ASP A 74 -8.25 6.63 -2.41
N PRO A 75 -8.61 7.76 -3.04
CA PRO A 75 -8.84 7.83 -4.48
C PRO A 75 -7.64 7.45 -5.34
N ASP A 76 -6.43 7.73 -4.89
CA ASP A 76 -5.19 7.35 -5.57
C ASP A 76 -4.88 5.84 -5.45
N ILE A 77 -5.64 5.12 -4.62
CA ILE A 77 -5.60 3.67 -4.45
C ILE A 77 -6.71 2.99 -5.26
N VAL A 78 -7.96 3.45 -5.12
CA VAL A 78 -9.13 2.67 -5.53
C VAL A 78 -9.85 3.19 -6.77
N ALA A 79 -9.62 4.44 -7.19
CA ALA A 79 -10.45 5.06 -8.21
C ALA A 79 -10.39 4.35 -9.57
N SER A 80 -9.30 3.64 -9.89
CA SER A 80 -9.20 2.88 -11.14
C SER A 80 -9.78 1.46 -11.09
N ILE A 81 -10.25 0.95 -9.94
CA ILE A 81 -10.74 -0.42 -9.77
C ILE A 81 -11.79 -0.79 -10.83
N ASN A 82 -12.72 0.12 -11.14
CA ASN A 82 -13.72 -0.14 -12.16
C ASN A 82 -13.11 -0.43 -13.54
N ARG A 83 -12.03 0.25 -13.90
CA ARG A 83 -11.33 0.03 -15.18
C ARG A 83 -10.67 -1.35 -15.22
N TRP A 84 -10.07 -1.79 -14.11
CA TRP A 84 -9.52 -3.14 -14.00
C TRP A 84 -10.59 -4.22 -14.10
N LEU A 85 -11.74 -4.03 -13.44
CA LEU A 85 -12.88 -4.94 -13.55
C LEU A 85 -13.43 -5.05 -14.98
N VAL A 86 -13.47 -3.95 -15.72
CA VAL A 86 -13.95 -3.93 -17.11
C VAL A 86 -12.92 -4.53 -18.05
N GLY A 87 -11.64 -4.23 -17.85
CA GLY A 87 -10.55 -4.63 -18.75
C GLY A 87 -9.98 -6.04 -18.53
N THR A 88 -10.32 -6.69 -17.40
CA THR A 88 -9.76 -7.98 -17.01
C THR A 88 -10.83 -8.93 -16.46
N GLN A 89 -10.37 -10.14 -16.04
CA GLN A 89 -11.19 -11.09 -15.27
C GLN A 89 -10.76 -11.18 -13.80
N CYS A 90 -9.91 -10.26 -13.32
CA CYS A 90 -9.41 -10.27 -11.95
C CYS A 90 -10.53 -10.20 -10.91
N LYS A 91 -10.27 -10.72 -9.73
CA LYS A 91 -11.10 -10.46 -8.55
C LYS A 91 -10.57 -9.23 -7.83
N VAL A 92 -11.46 -8.48 -7.20
CA VAL A 92 -11.11 -7.32 -6.37
C VAL A 92 -11.09 -7.76 -4.92
N VAL A 93 -9.99 -7.49 -4.24
CA VAL A 93 -9.79 -7.80 -2.82
C VAL A 93 -9.77 -6.49 -2.05
N VAL A 94 -10.66 -6.34 -1.08
CA VAL A 94 -10.81 -5.11 -0.29
C VAL A 94 -11.03 -5.42 1.19
N PRO A 95 -10.76 -4.48 2.10
CA PRO A 95 -11.19 -4.60 3.49
C PRO A 95 -12.71 -4.80 3.59
N GLU A 96 -13.17 -5.68 4.46
CA GLU A 96 -14.60 -5.96 4.66
C GLU A 96 -15.38 -4.69 5.05
N LEU A 97 -14.75 -3.82 5.83
CA LEU A 97 -15.33 -2.53 6.22
C LEU A 97 -15.79 -1.70 5.02
N TRP A 98 -15.05 -1.75 3.90
CA TRP A 98 -15.31 -0.94 2.70
C TRP A 98 -16.17 -1.64 1.65
N GLN A 99 -16.53 -2.91 1.86
CA GLN A 99 -17.28 -3.72 0.90
C GLN A 99 -18.52 -3.01 0.35
N ARG A 100 -19.29 -2.32 1.21
CA ARG A 100 -20.54 -1.66 0.83
C ARG A 100 -20.34 -0.40 -0.01
N PHE A 101 -19.14 0.15 -0.02
CA PHE A 101 -18.83 1.36 -0.81
C PHE A 101 -18.36 1.05 -2.23
N ILE A 102 -17.83 -0.15 -2.47
CA ILE A 102 -17.29 -0.54 -3.78
C ILE A 102 -18.33 -0.40 -4.91
N PRO A 103 -19.61 -0.78 -4.74
CA PRO A 103 -20.62 -0.60 -5.80
C PRO A 103 -20.89 0.85 -6.20
N HIS A 104 -20.52 1.84 -5.38
CA HIS A 104 -20.74 3.25 -5.71
C HIS A 104 -19.83 3.77 -6.83
N PHE A 105 -18.70 3.13 -7.07
CA PHE A 105 -17.75 3.54 -8.11
C PHE A 105 -17.37 2.41 -9.08
N THR A 106 -18.06 1.27 -9.00
CA THR A 106 -17.84 0.15 -9.91
C THR A 106 -19.14 -0.25 -10.62
N ARG A 107 -19.02 -0.85 -11.80
CA ARG A 107 -20.15 -1.45 -12.48
C ARG A 107 -20.57 -2.74 -11.76
N THR A 108 -21.81 -2.80 -11.31
CA THR A 108 -22.34 -3.94 -10.54
C THR A 108 -22.35 -5.24 -11.34
N ASP A 109 -22.60 -5.17 -12.66
CA ASP A 109 -22.53 -6.34 -13.56
C ASP A 109 -21.10 -6.91 -13.68
N LYS A 110 -20.07 -6.09 -13.48
CA LYS A 110 -18.66 -6.50 -13.51
C LYS A 110 -18.14 -6.94 -12.15
N LEU A 111 -18.74 -6.46 -11.08
CA LEU A 111 -18.34 -6.79 -9.71
C LEU A 111 -18.91 -8.12 -9.23
N SER A 112 -20.07 -8.54 -9.76
CA SER A 112 -20.78 -9.75 -9.30
C SER A 112 -19.88 -10.99 -9.33
N GLY A 113 -19.75 -11.67 -8.16
CA GLY A 113 -18.92 -12.85 -7.98
C GLY A 113 -17.41 -12.61 -8.03
N ARG A 114 -16.96 -11.34 -8.07
CA ARG A 114 -15.55 -10.97 -8.19
C ARG A 114 -15.02 -10.17 -7.00
N LEU A 115 -15.82 -9.97 -5.95
CA LEU A 115 -15.41 -9.28 -4.74
C LEU A 115 -14.99 -10.30 -3.67
N ILE A 116 -13.82 -10.10 -3.11
CA ILE A 116 -13.27 -10.82 -1.96
C ILE A 116 -13.03 -9.81 -0.86
N THR A 117 -13.38 -10.16 0.37
CA THR A 117 -13.18 -9.28 1.52
C THR A 117 -12.14 -9.83 2.47
N ILE A 118 -11.38 -8.91 3.08
CA ILE A 118 -10.42 -9.20 4.14
C ILE A 118 -11.10 -8.84 5.46
N PRO A 119 -11.28 -9.79 6.39
CA PRO A 119 -11.86 -9.51 7.71
C PRO A 119 -10.89 -8.67 8.56
N ASP A 120 -11.42 -7.93 9.55
CA ASP A 120 -10.64 -6.99 10.37
C ASP A 120 -9.38 -7.60 11.02
N GLN A 121 -9.39 -8.89 11.31
CA GLN A 121 -8.25 -9.59 11.89
C GLN A 121 -7.12 -9.86 10.89
N GLY A 122 -7.34 -9.52 9.60
CA GLY A 122 -6.43 -9.88 8.53
C GLY A 122 -6.61 -11.32 8.07
N GLY A 123 -5.66 -11.79 7.28
CA GLY A 123 -5.76 -13.12 6.71
C GLY A 123 -4.66 -13.40 5.70
N HIS A 124 -4.92 -14.37 4.84
CA HIS A 124 -3.99 -14.76 3.78
C HIS A 124 -4.69 -14.73 2.43
N LEU A 125 -4.01 -14.16 1.45
CA LEU A 125 -4.40 -14.23 0.05
C LEU A 125 -3.51 -15.27 -0.66
N ALA A 126 -4.12 -16.34 -1.13
CA ALA A 126 -3.39 -17.35 -1.90
C ALA A 126 -3.08 -16.82 -3.31
N LEU A 127 -1.81 -16.83 -3.71
CA LEU A 127 -1.35 -16.44 -5.02
C LEU A 127 -0.35 -17.49 -5.51
N GLY A 128 -0.76 -18.34 -6.46
CA GLY A 128 0.06 -19.47 -6.88
C GLY A 128 0.40 -20.39 -5.71
N LYS A 129 1.69 -20.47 -5.37
CA LYS A 129 2.20 -21.25 -4.24
C LYS A 129 2.44 -20.43 -2.99
N VAL A 130 2.46 -19.10 -3.11
CA VAL A 130 2.64 -18.21 -1.98
C VAL A 130 1.31 -17.87 -1.30
N ARG A 131 1.37 -17.55 -0.02
CA ARG A 131 0.26 -17.01 0.75
C ARG A 131 0.69 -15.64 1.27
N LEU A 132 0.28 -14.59 0.58
CA LEU A 132 0.48 -13.21 1.03
C LEU A 132 -0.29 -12.99 2.32
N MET A 133 0.34 -12.35 3.29
CA MET A 133 -0.31 -12.02 4.55
C MET A 133 -0.93 -10.63 4.46
N ALA A 134 -2.23 -10.53 4.67
CA ALA A 134 -2.92 -9.25 4.87
C ALA A 134 -2.87 -8.91 6.37
N LEU A 135 -2.07 -7.92 6.71
CA LEU A 135 -1.81 -7.49 8.08
C LEU A 135 -2.72 -6.31 8.44
N PRO A 136 -3.46 -6.35 9.55
CA PRO A 136 -4.26 -5.22 9.97
C PRO A 136 -3.38 -4.00 10.29
N ALA A 137 -3.71 -2.88 9.66
CA ALA A 137 -3.05 -1.59 9.86
C ALA A 137 -4.09 -0.50 10.11
N HIS A 138 -5.16 -0.85 10.83
CA HIS A 138 -6.30 0.03 11.07
C HIS A 138 -5.87 1.34 11.72
N PHE A 139 -6.44 2.44 11.21
CA PHE A 139 -6.11 3.80 11.63
C PHE A 139 -4.68 4.28 11.28
N LEU A 140 -4.00 3.57 10.33
CA LEU A 140 -2.68 3.93 9.83
C LEU A 140 -2.67 4.11 8.28
N HIS A 141 -3.33 5.16 7.63
CA HIS A 141 -4.15 6.15 8.36
C HIS A 141 -5.65 5.84 8.33
N ALA A 142 -6.13 5.05 7.39
CA ALA A 142 -7.56 4.74 7.24
C ALA A 142 -8.05 3.69 8.26
N GLU A 143 -9.35 3.73 8.58
CA GLU A 143 -9.96 2.88 9.62
C GLU A 143 -9.84 1.39 9.29
N GLY A 144 -10.03 1.01 8.02
CA GLY A 144 -9.96 -0.37 7.55
C GLY A 144 -8.68 -0.69 6.77
N ASN A 145 -7.59 0.00 7.06
CA ASN A 145 -6.33 -0.17 6.33
C ASN A 145 -5.70 -1.54 6.57
N PHE A 146 -5.14 -2.10 5.50
CA PHE A 146 -4.31 -3.31 5.52
C PHE A 146 -2.97 -3.07 4.85
N GLN A 147 -1.99 -3.85 5.24
CA GLN A 147 -0.70 -3.95 4.59
C GLN A 147 -0.48 -5.40 4.14
N PHE A 148 0.42 -5.60 3.19
CA PHE A 148 0.65 -6.93 2.64
C PHE A 148 2.11 -7.32 2.82
N TYR A 149 2.31 -8.48 3.44
CA TYR A 149 3.65 -9.07 3.58
C TYR A 149 3.77 -10.29 2.69
N ASP A 150 4.83 -10.29 1.90
CA ASP A 150 5.22 -11.41 1.07
C ASP A 150 6.36 -12.20 1.73
N PRO A 151 6.11 -13.45 2.16
CA PRO A 151 7.10 -14.23 2.89
C PRO A 151 8.26 -14.75 2.02
N ILE A 152 8.11 -14.78 0.67
CA ILE A 152 9.18 -15.21 -0.23
C ILE A 152 10.19 -14.08 -0.40
N SER A 153 9.75 -12.92 -0.84
CA SER A 153 10.62 -11.75 -1.01
C SER A 153 11.00 -11.07 0.30
N LYS A 154 10.25 -11.35 1.38
CA LYS A 154 10.34 -10.67 2.68
C LYS A 154 10.10 -9.16 2.59
N ILE A 155 9.25 -8.77 1.65
CA ILE A 155 8.85 -7.39 1.45
C ILE A 155 7.54 -7.14 2.20
N LEU A 156 7.52 -6.05 2.95
CA LEU A 156 6.30 -5.45 3.50
C LEU A 156 5.87 -4.29 2.59
N PHE A 157 4.76 -4.45 1.88
CA PHE A 157 4.06 -3.38 1.18
C PHE A 157 3.23 -2.63 2.20
N SER A 158 3.79 -1.51 2.67
CA SER A 158 3.37 -0.89 3.93
C SER A 158 2.31 0.20 3.77
N GLY A 159 1.70 0.32 2.59
CA GLY A 159 0.73 1.38 2.35
C GLY A 159 1.33 2.75 2.66
N ASP A 160 0.62 3.57 3.39
CA ASP A 160 1.09 4.90 3.80
C ASP A 160 2.09 4.91 4.96
N MET A 161 2.27 3.77 5.60
CA MET A 161 3.29 3.70 6.65
C MET A 161 4.69 3.73 6.02
N GLY A 162 5.44 4.76 6.34
CA GLY A 162 6.72 5.06 5.71
C GLY A 162 6.63 6.04 4.53
N ALA A 163 5.45 6.58 4.22
CA ALA A 163 5.27 7.60 3.18
C ALA A 163 6.25 8.77 3.37
N ASN A 164 7.01 9.08 2.32
CA ASN A 164 8.04 10.11 2.34
C ASN A 164 7.98 10.94 1.06
N LEU A 165 7.14 11.96 1.09
CA LEU A 165 6.84 12.81 -0.05
C LEU A 165 8.03 13.70 -0.43
N GLY A 166 8.32 13.80 -1.74
CA GLY A 166 9.40 14.65 -2.25
C GLY A 166 10.81 14.12 -2.00
N ALA A 167 10.96 12.92 -1.49
CA ALA A 167 12.28 12.35 -1.16
C ALA A 167 13.05 11.76 -2.36
N GLY A 168 12.52 11.87 -3.59
CA GLY A 168 13.12 11.32 -4.81
C GLY A 168 12.61 9.92 -5.18
N ASP A 169 13.33 9.20 -6.02
CA ASP A 169 12.86 8.02 -6.71
C ASP A 169 13.00 6.72 -5.90
N LEU A 170 12.12 5.74 -6.19
CA LEU A 170 12.17 4.39 -5.64
C LEU A 170 13.49 3.66 -5.90
N ASP A 171 14.19 4.01 -6.99
CA ASP A 171 15.47 3.41 -7.39
C ASP A 171 16.60 3.69 -6.40
N THR A 172 16.46 4.76 -5.62
CA THR A 172 17.51 5.24 -4.74
C THR A 172 17.07 5.15 -3.27
N PRO A 173 17.21 3.99 -2.61
CA PRO A 173 16.84 3.85 -1.21
C PRO A 173 17.63 4.81 -0.33
N PHE A 174 17.10 5.14 0.85
CA PHE A 174 17.84 5.93 1.82
C PHE A 174 19.11 5.21 2.24
N LYS A 175 20.22 5.94 2.38
CA LYS A 175 21.48 5.41 2.89
C LYS A 175 21.49 5.30 4.42
N ARG A 176 20.85 6.25 5.07
CA ARG A 176 20.70 6.30 6.53
C ARG A 176 19.24 6.60 6.86
N PHE A 177 18.77 6.08 7.97
CA PHE A 177 17.40 6.29 8.40
C PHE A 177 17.09 7.77 8.70
N GLU A 178 18.06 8.46 9.29
CA GLU A 178 17.94 9.88 9.64
C GLU A 178 17.66 10.76 8.41
N ASP A 179 18.11 10.35 7.24
CA ASP A 179 17.89 11.09 5.99
C ASP A 179 16.42 11.00 5.51
N ALA A 180 15.66 10.02 5.99
CA ALA A 180 14.25 9.86 5.68
C ALA A 180 13.32 10.71 6.56
N ILE A 181 13.70 10.99 7.80
CA ILE A 181 12.84 11.63 8.81
C ILE A 181 12.24 12.95 8.30
N PRO A 182 13.01 13.90 7.74
CA PRO A 182 12.43 15.18 7.30
C PRO A 182 11.34 15.04 6.23
N ALA A 183 11.41 14.00 5.39
CA ALA A 183 10.46 13.77 4.31
C ALA A 183 9.19 13.04 4.78
N MET A 184 9.21 12.38 5.93
CA MET A 184 8.11 11.53 6.40
C MET A 184 7.44 12.02 7.69
N GLU A 185 8.14 12.75 8.57
CA GLU A 185 7.62 13.10 9.90
C GLU A 185 6.32 13.90 9.83
N GLY A 186 6.28 14.93 8.99
CA GLY A 186 5.10 15.79 8.86
C GLY A 186 3.86 15.02 8.42
N PHE A 187 4.03 14.09 7.47
CA PHE A 187 2.95 13.21 7.04
C PHE A 187 2.47 12.32 8.19
N HIS A 188 3.35 11.58 8.84
CA HIS A 188 2.96 10.65 9.91
C HIS A 188 2.33 11.38 11.10
N ARG A 189 2.88 12.52 11.50
CA ARG A 189 2.28 13.34 12.58
C ARG A 189 0.87 13.80 12.24
N ARG A 190 0.57 14.05 10.97
CA ARG A 190 -0.75 14.55 10.55
C ARG A 190 -1.77 13.44 10.32
N TYR A 191 -1.35 12.36 9.65
CA TYR A 191 -2.29 11.38 9.10
C TYR A 191 -2.44 10.12 9.96
N MET A 192 -1.43 9.67 10.70
CA MET A 192 -1.61 8.55 11.62
C MET A 192 -2.52 8.95 12.78
N ASN A 193 -3.41 8.05 13.17
CA ASN A 193 -4.44 8.37 14.16
C ASN A 193 -3.86 8.69 15.55
N SER A 194 -2.95 7.85 16.05
CA SER A 194 -2.28 8.05 17.35
C SER A 194 -1.04 7.18 17.50
N ASN A 195 -0.13 7.58 18.39
CA ASN A 195 1.01 6.75 18.77
C ASN A 195 0.60 5.35 19.28
N LYS A 196 -0.56 5.24 19.90
CA LYS A 196 -1.06 3.94 20.41
C LYS A 196 -1.16 2.91 19.29
N VAL A 197 -1.82 3.25 18.17
CA VAL A 197 -1.97 2.31 17.03
C VAL A 197 -0.66 2.09 16.30
N CYS A 198 0.21 3.11 16.21
CA CYS A 198 1.56 2.97 15.66
C CYS A 198 2.38 1.92 16.43
N ARG A 199 2.32 1.95 17.78
CA ARG A 199 2.99 0.95 18.61
C ARG A 199 2.41 -0.45 18.47
N PHE A 200 1.09 -0.60 18.36
CA PHE A 200 0.48 -1.92 18.14
C PHE A 200 0.95 -2.52 16.83
N TRP A 201 0.94 -1.72 15.77
CA TRP A 201 1.42 -2.12 14.47
C TRP A 201 2.93 -2.48 14.51
N ALA A 202 3.77 -1.61 15.05
CA ALA A 202 5.22 -1.86 15.14
C ALA A 202 5.53 -3.13 15.95
N ASN A 203 4.78 -3.38 17.03
CA ASN A 203 4.92 -4.61 17.82
C ASN A 203 4.53 -5.87 17.04
N MET A 204 3.54 -5.80 16.16
CA MET A 204 3.17 -6.91 15.28
C MET A 204 4.24 -7.14 14.21
N VAL A 205 4.68 -6.08 13.53
CA VAL A 205 5.61 -6.18 12.40
C VAL A 205 7.01 -6.63 12.82
N LYS A 206 7.46 -6.30 14.03
CA LYS A 206 8.77 -6.74 14.54
C LYS A 206 8.94 -8.26 14.62
N ASP A 207 7.83 -9.01 14.69
CA ASP A 207 7.84 -10.46 14.74
C ASP A 207 7.93 -11.10 13.34
N LEU A 208 7.91 -10.30 12.27
CA LEU A 208 8.10 -10.73 10.89
C LEU A 208 9.56 -10.56 10.44
N ASP A 209 9.98 -11.43 9.53
CA ASP A 209 11.30 -11.34 8.90
C ASP A 209 11.31 -10.38 7.70
N VAL A 210 11.13 -9.08 7.97
CA VAL A 210 11.06 -8.05 6.92
C VAL A 210 12.46 -7.61 6.51
N GLU A 211 12.81 -7.85 5.22
CA GLU A 211 14.06 -7.38 4.61
C GLU A 211 13.90 -5.99 3.96
N SER A 212 12.70 -5.66 3.50
CA SER A 212 12.41 -4.38 2.89
C SER A 212 10.98 -3.95 3.20
N MET A 213 10.81 -2.66 3.54
CA MET A 213 9.51 -2.03 3.66
C MET A 213 9.34 -1.03 2.52
N VAL A 214 8.28 -1.18 1.74
CA VAL A 214 8.04 -0.39 0.54
C VAL A 214 6.72 0.36 0.71
N PRO A 215 6.78 1.67 0.96
CA PRO A 215 5.59 2.49 1.14
C PRO A 215 4.95 2.83 -0.20
N GLN A 216 3.69 3.21 -0.15
CA GLN A 216 2.94 3.66 -1.30
C GLN A 216 3.41 5.02 -1.84
N HIS A 217 4.03 5.84 -1.01
CA HIS A 217 4.58 7.13 -1.44
C HIS A 217 6.07 7.22 -1.09
N GLY A 218 6.89 7.49 -2.11
CA GLY A 218 8.31 7.76 -1.95
C GLY A 218 9.19 6.51 -1.92
N ARG A 219 10.33 6.61 -1.25
CA ARG A 219 11.47 5.67 -1.33
C ARG A 219 11.34 4.51 -0.36
N PRO A 220 11.87 3.31 -0.70
CA PRO A 220 11.83 2.14 0.17
C PRO A 220 12.86 2.21 1.30
N PHE A 221 12.56 1.49 2.38
CA PHE A 221 13.48 1.21 3.49
C PHE A 221 14.05 -0.19 3.27
N ARG A 222 15.32 -0.27 2.84
CA ARG A 222 15.97 -1.54 2.51
C ARG A 222 16.91 -2.01 3.61
N GLY A 223 16.78 -3.29 3.96
CA GLY A 223 17.57 -3.99 4.97
C GLY A 223 16.95 -3.94 6.36
N LYS A 224 17.08 -5.05 7.10
CA LYS A 224 16.50 -5.26 8.44
C LYS A 224 16.85 -4.13 9.43
N LYS A 225 18.05 -3.56 9.31
CA LYS A 225 18.47 -2.46 10.19
C LYS A 225 17.59 -1.23 9.95
N MET A 226 17.39 -0.86 8.68
CA MET A 226 16.59 0.31 8.30
C MET A 226 15.12 0.14 8.73
N VAL A 227 14.55 -1.05 8.49
CA VAL A 227 13.20 -1.39 8.93
C VAL A 227 13.08 -1.29 10.45
N ARG A 228 14.03 -1.84 11.20
CA ARG A 228 14.03 -1.76 12.66
C ARG A 228 14.07 -0.31 13.16
N GLN A 229 14.93 0.53 12.58
CA GLN A 229 15.01 1.95 12.92
C GLN A 229 13.67 2.67 12.64
N PHE A 230 12.98 2.31 11.56
CA PHE A 230 11.65 2.83 11.30
C PHE A 230 10.64 2.41 12.39
N LEU A 231 10.62 1.12 12.76
CA LEU A 231 9.72 0.61 13.80
C LEU A 231 9.97 1.29 15.16
N GLU A 232 11.23 1.52 15.50
CA GLU A 232 11.62 2.24 16.73
C GLU A 232 11.13 3.71 16.68
N TRP A 233 11.40 4.39 15.56
CA TRP A 233 11.00 5.78 15.37
C TRP A 233 9.48 5.97 15.46
N ILE A 234 8.70 5.18 14.70
CA ILE A 234 7.24 5.33 14.67
C ILE A 234 6.60 4.97 16.02
N SER A 235 7.22 4.07 16.79
CA SER A 235 6.77 3.71 18.13
C SER A 235 6.89 4.86 19.14
N GLY A 236 7.79 5.81 18.89
CA GLY A 236 7.99 6.99 19.73
C GLY A 236 7.31 8.26 19.22
N LEU A 237 6.68 8.22 18.03
CA LEU A 237 6.14 9.41 17.39
C LEU A 237 4.75 9.76 17.93
N GLU A 238 4.59 10.93 18.52
CA GLU A 238 3.26 11.52 18.79
C GLU A 238 2.62 11.97 17.48
N CYS A 239 1.38 11.57 17.22
CA CYS A 239 0.70 11.84 15.96
C CYS A 239 -0.83 11.91 16.13
N GLY A 240 -1.49 12.47 15.14
CA GLY A 240 -2.95 12.55 15.09
C GLY A 240 -3.56 13.14 16.34
N ILE A 241 -4.39 12.35 17.02
CA ILE A 241 -5.12 12.80 18.21
C ILE A 241 -4.23 13.04 19.44
N ASP A 242 -3.01 12.48 19.49
CA ASP A 242 -2.07 12.78 20.57
C ASP A 242 -1.67 14.28 20.59
N LEU A 243 -1.71 14.91 19.41
CA LEU A 243 -1.35 16.32 19.21
C LEU A 243 -2.55 17.27 19.30
N MET A 244 -3.77 16.73 19.42
CA MET A 244 -4.99 17.53 19.40
C MET A 244 -5.34 18.06 20.79
N THR A 245 -5.84 19.29 20.82
CA THR A 245 -6.37 19.96 22.01
C THR A 245 -7.72 20.60 21.68
N GLN A 246 -8.45 21.09 22.70
CA GLN A 246 -9.69 21.85 22.48
C GLN A 246 -9.46 23.09 21.59
N GLN A 247 -8.22 23.58 21.52
CA GLN A 247 -7.89 24.72 20.67
C GLN A 247 -8.01 24.45 19.18
N ASN A 248 -7.88 23.19 18.77
CA ASN A 248 -8.04 22.76 17.38
C ASN A 248 -9.52 22.76 16.93
N TYR A 249 -10.46 22.81 17.89
CA TYR A 249 -11.91 22.81 17.65
C TYR A 249 -12.53 24.12 18.13
N ARG A 250 -12.22 25.19 17.42
CA ARG A 250 -12.78 26.53 17.65
C ARG A 250 -13.61 26.98 16.46
N LEU A 251 -14.64 27.78 16.73
CA LEU A 251 -15.35 28.44 15.66
C LEU A 251 -14.40 29.40 14.92
N PRO A 252 -14.49 29.46 13.56
CA PRO A 252 -13.78 30.49 12.81
C PRO A 252 -14.15 31.88 13.32
N ASN A 253 -13.19 32.79 13.34
CA ASN A 253 -13.49 34.20 13.58
C ASN A 253 -14.37 34.73 12.44
N LEU A 254 -15.47 35.41 12.78
CA LEU A 254 -16.35 36.10 11.84
C LEU A 254 -15.65 37.32 11.25
#